data_a17ebce8c06695dcec59d2f1f1ea67b1
#
_entry.id   a17ebce8c06695dcec59d2f1f1ea67b1
#
_cell.length_a   1.000
_cell.length_b   1.000
_cell.length_c   1.000
_cell.angle_alpha   90.00
_cell.angle_beta   90.00
_cell.angle_gamma   90.00
#
_symmetry.space_group_name_H-M   'P 1'
#
loop_
_entity.id
_entity.type
_entity.pdbx_description
1 polymer ?
#
loop_
_entity_poly.entity_id
_entity_poly.type
_entity_poly.pdbx_seq_one_letter_code
_entity_poly.pdbx_strand_id
1 'polypeptide(L)'
;MTMEKFIKHTGTGVPLRRSNVDTDQIIPAVYLKRVTRSGFEDGLFAAWRNDPDFVLNKPEFKAGTVLVAGADFGTGSSREHAVWALQNYGFKVVISSRFADIFRGNSLKGGLLTVILPQADVEAMWAAIESDPSTAITVDLETRTVAYGAISHPFTIDDYTRWRLMEGLDDIGLTLKQTDSIDAFEGKRPSYKPATLPIR
;
A
#
# COMPACT_ATOMS: atom_id res chain seq x y z
N MET A 1 -6.28 -14.16 -5.87
CA MET A 1 -7.10 -12.91 -5.80
C MET A 1 -6.44 -11.92 -6.74
N THR A 2 -7.16 -11.38 -7.70
CA THR A 2 -6.68 -10.28 -8.54
C THR A 2 -6.61 -9.01 -7.70
N MET A 3 -5.56 -8.22 -7.88
CA MET A 3 -5.39 -6.91 -7.27
C MET A 3 -6.55 -5.99 -7.70
N GLU A 4 -7.07 -5.18 -6.79
CA GLU A 4 -8.10 -4.18 -7.13
C GLU A 4 -7.50 -3.09 -8.03
N LYS A 5 -8.25 -2.66 -9.07
CA LYS A 5 -7.84 -1.54 -9.93
C LYS A 5 -7.79 -0.26 -9.12
N PHE A 6 -6.69 0.47 -9.24
CA PHE A 6 -6.54 1.79 -8.64
C PHE A 6 -6.45 2.84 -9.76
N ILE A 7 -7.47 3.66 -9.91
CA ILE A 7 -7.46 4.79 -10.85
C ILE A 7 -7.42 6.09 -10.04
N LYS A 8 -8.37 6.23 -9.14
CA LYS A 8 -8.56 7.40 -8.30
C LYS A 8 -9.13 6.99 -6.96
N HIS A 9 -8.67 7.59 -5.88
CA HIS A 9 -9.20 7.38 -4.54
C HIS A 9 -9.41 8.71 -3.85
N THR A 10 -10.55 8.86 -3.18
CA THR A 10 -10.84 9.99 -2.29
C THR A 10 -11.21 9.45 -0.92
N GLY A 11 -10.53 9.93 0.11
CA GLY A 11 -10.77 9.53 1.49
C GLY A 11 -10.20 10.54 2.47
N THR A 12 -10.46 10.35 3.76
CA THR A 12 -9.90 11.20 4.82
C THR A 12 -8.48 10.77 5.18
N GLY A 13 -7.68 11.74 5.61
CA GLY A 13 -6.28 11.55 5.98
C GLY A 13 -6.09 11.09 7.43
N VAL A 14 -5.00 10.35 7.67
CA VAL A 14 -4.49 10.03 9.01
C VAL A 14 -3.09 10.62 9.15
N PRO A 15 -2.87 11.61 10.02
CA PRO A 15 -1.58 12.29 10.16
C PRO A 15 -0.64 11.52 11.09
N LEU A 16 0.14 10.58 10.55
CA LEU A 16 1.16 9.87 11.31
C LEU A 16 2.47 10.66 11.34
N ARG A 17 2.62 11.57 12.32
CA ARG A 17 3.82 12.39 12.51
C ARG A 17 5.00 11.61 13.09
N ARG A 18 5.32 10.46 12.48
CA ARG A 18 6.47 9.62 12.86
C ARG A 18 7.33 9.35 11.64
N SER A 19 8.63 9.56 11.79
CA SER A 19 9.65 9.20 10.79
C SER A 19 10.41 7.95 11.21
N ASN A 20 11.15 7.35 10.29
CA ASN A 20 11.93 6.11 10.52
C ASN A 20 11.05 4.96 11.03
N VAL A 21 9.86 4.84 10.47
CA VAL A 21 8.90 3.79 10.85
C VAL A 21 9.34 2.48 10.19
N ASP A 22 9.78 1.52 11.01
CA ASP A 22 10.17 0.22 10.52
C ASP A 22 9.00 -0.79 10.41
N THR A 23 9.24 -1.89 9.74
CA THR A 23 8.21 -2.91 9.51
C THR A 23 7.79 -3.65 10.77
N ASP A 24 8.62 -3.71 11.83
CA ASP A 24 8.24 -4.26 13.14
C ASP A 24 7.31 -3.31 13.90
N GLN A 25 7.45 -2.01 13.68
CA GLN A 25 6.55 -1.00 14.22
C GLN A 25 5.21 -0.99 13.46
N ILE A 26 5.24 -1.22 12.13
CA ILE A 26 4.01 -1.36 11.33
C ILE A 26 3.25 -2.62 11.75
N ILE A 27 3.94 -3.77 11.86
CA ILE A 27 3.34 -5.03 12.29
C ILE A 27 4.35 -5.85 13.10
N PRO A 28 4.13 -6.07 14.42
CA PRO A 28 5.03 -6.86 15.24
C PRO A 28 5.18 -8.31 14.77
N ALA A 29 6.37 -8.88 14.95
CA ALA A 29 6.72 -10.22 14.46
C ALA A 29 5.78 -11.34 14.92
N VAL A 30 5.09 -11.19 16.04
CA VAL A 30 4.12 -12.17 16.55
C VAL A 30 2.98 -12.46 15.57
N TYR A 31 2.58 -11.47 14.78
CA TYR A 31 1.51 -11.59 13.78
C TYR A 31 1.95 -12.33 12.50
N LEU A 32 3.25 -12.44 12.24
CA LEU A 32 3.79 -13.07 11.02
C LEU A 32 3.57 -14.59 10.97
N LYS A 33 3.14 -15.21 12.08
CA LYS A 33 2.80 -16.63 12.14
C LYS A 33 1.46 -16.98 11.49
N ARG A 34 0.66 -15.97 11.13
CA ARG A 34 -0.64 -16.18 10.45
C ARG A 34 -0.41 -16.62 9.00
N VAL A 35 -1.14 -17.63 8.56
CA VAL A 35 -1.00 -18.22 7.22
C VAL A 35 -1.84 -17.50 6.16
N THR A 36 -2.88 -16.76 6.59
CA THR A 36 -3.79 -16.02 5.70
C THR A 36 -3.20 -14.70 5.24
N ARG A 37 -3.74 -14.12 4.15
CA ARG A 37 -3.41 -12.75 3.71
C ARG A 37 -4.40 -11.69 4.22
N SER A 38 -5.33 -12.07 5.08
CA SER A 38 -6.37 -11.21 5.66
C SER A 38 -6.42 -11.38 7.16
N GLY A 39 -6.99 -10.39 7.87
CA GLY A 39 -7.10 -10.40 9.31
C GLY A 39 -5.84 -9.87 10.00
N PHE A 40 -5.14 -8.92 9.38
CA PHE A 40 -3.94 -8.26 9.94
C PHE A 40 -4.22 -6.85 10.49
N GLU A 41 -5.46 -6.38 10.42
CA GLU A 41 -5.87 -5.04 10.88
C GLU A 41 -5.62 -4.80 12.37
N ASP A 42 -5.72 -5.86 13.20
CA ASP A 42 -5.42 -5.82 14.63
C ASP A 42 -3.92 -5.71 14.93
N GLY A 43 -3.08 -6.20 14.00
CA GLY A 43 -1.63 -6.12 14.09
C GLY A 43 -1.06 -4.76 13.67
N LEU A 44 -1.82 -3.96 12.92
CA LEU A 44 -1.34 -2.68 12.43
C LEU A 44 -1.02 -1.73 13.59
N PHE A 45 0.25 -1.32 13.70
CA PHE A 45 0.77 -0.47 14.78
C PHE A 45 0.38 -0.95 16.18
N ALA A 46 0.27 -2.28 16.39
CA ALA A 46 -0.26 -2.86 17.62
C ALA A 46 0.46 -2.37 18.89
N ALA A 47 1.78 -2.18 18.83
CA ALA A 47 2.54 -1.65 19.96
C ALA A 47 2.15 -0.20 20.30
N TRP A 48 1.90 0.63 19.29
CA TRP A 48 1.52 2.03 19.48
C TRP A 48 0.07 2.22 19.87
N ARG A 49 -0.80 1.27 19.51
CA ARG A 49 -2.22 1.32 19.89
C ARG A 49 -2.47 1.13 21.38
N ASN A 50 -1.46 0.74 22.16
CA ASN A 50 -1.54 0.74 23.61
C ASN A 50 -1.49 2.16 24.21
N ASP A 51 -1.02 3.15 23.43
CA ASP A 51 -1.03 4.55 23.80
C ASP A 51 -2.40 5.17 23.43
N PRO A 52 -3.20 5.65 24.41
CA PRO A 52 -4.50 6.29 24.15
C PRO A 52 -4.44 7.47 23.19
N ASP A 53 -3.32 8.19 23.17
CA ASP A 53 -3.12 9.38 22.34
C ASP A 53 -2.66 9.04 20.91
N PHE A 54 -2.44 7.77 20.63
CA PHE A 54 -2.04 7.35 19.28
C PHE A 54 -3.11 7.69 18.24
N VAL A 55 -2.69 8.24 17.12
CA VAL A 55 -3.57 8.82 16.09
C VAL A 55 -4.70 7.88 15.64
N LEU A 56 -4.44 6.56 15.48
CA LEU A 56 -5.47 5.60 15.08
C LEU A 56 -6.45 5.21 16.21
N ASN A 57 -6.20 5.63 17.44
CA ASN A 57 -7.14 5.45 18.55
C ASN A 57 -8.15 6.60 18.63
N LYS A 58 -7.87 7.72 17.95
CA LYS A 58 -8.76 8.88 17.91
C LYS A 58 -9.92 8.63 16.96
N PRO A 59 -11.18 8.82 17.40
CA PRO A 59 -12.37 8.52 16.59
C PRO A 59 -12.38 9.20 15.23
N GLU A 60 -11.90 10.45 15.16
CA GLU A 60 -11.88 11.29 13.95
C GLU A 60 -10.97 10.73 12.84
N PHE A 61 -9.94 9.95 13.18
CA PHE A 61 -9.00 9.38 12.21
C PHE A 61 -9.21 7.90 11.95
N LYS A 62 -10.09 7.23 12.71
CA LYS A 62 -10.25 5.78 12.68
C LYS A 62 -10.73 5.23 11.34
N ALA A 63 -11.50 6.02 10.59
CA ALA A 63 -12.03 5.66 9.28
C ALA A 63 -11.18 6.19 8.11
N GLY A 64 -10.02 6.78 8.39
CA GLY A 64 -9.14 7.34 7.36
C GLY A 64 -8.55 6.27 6.45
N THR A 65 -8.52 6.56 5.15
CA THR A 65 -8.03 5.62 4.12
C THR A 65 -6.75 6.10 3.43
N VAL A 66 -6.27 7.30 3.76
CA VAL A 66 -5.01 7.87 3.28
C VAL A 66 -4.09 8.11 4.46
N LEU A 67 -3.03 7.33 4.59
CA LEU A 67 -2.01 7.51 5.64
C LEU A 67 -1.00 8.55 5.17
N VAL A 68 -0.81 9.63 5.95
CA VAL A 68 0.23 10.64 5.69
C VAL A 68 1.30 10.48 6.76
N ALA A 69 2.42 9.86 6.39
CA ALA A 69 3.49 9.46 7.30
C ALA A 69 4.74 10.34 7.16
N GLY A 70 5.59 10.34 8.18
CA GLY A 70 6.90 10.98 8.13
C GLY A 70 7.89 10.27 7.22
N ALA A 71 9.07 10.86 7.06
CA ALA A 71 10.14 10.33 6.21
C ALA A 71 10.61 8.93 6.68
N ASP A 72 11.18 8.17 5.73
CA ASP A 72 11.73 6.83 5.98
C ASP A 72 10.69 5.83 6.48
N PHE A 73 9.55 5.80 5.80
CA PHE A 73 8.48 4.86 6.13
C PHE A 73 8.75 3.47 5.52
N GLY A 74 8.58 2.42 6.33
CA GLY A 74 8.73 1.03 5.92
C GLY A 74 10.17 0.52 5.92
N THR A 75 11.06 1.09 6.74
CA THR A 75 12.44 0.62 6.92
C THR A 75 12.48 -0.77 7.57
N GLY A 76 13.67 -1.36 7.65
CA GLY A 76 13.88 -2.67 8.26
C GLY A 76 13.67 -3.86 7.29
N SER A 77 13.18 -4.97 7.82
CA SER A 77 13.04 -6.22 7.07
C SER A 77 11.99 -6.16 5.98
N SER A 78 12.23 -6.89 4.86
CA SER A 78 11.22 -7.04 3.81
C SER A 78 10.06 -7.90 4.29
N ARG A 79 8.92 -7.27 4.59
CA ARG A 79 7.71 -7.95 5.06
C ARG A 79 6.49 -7.52 4.28
N GLU A 80 5.96 -8.39 3.45
CA GLU A 80 4.67 -8.16 2.79
C GLU A 80 3.52 -7.98 3.81
N HIS A 81 3.64 -8.60 4.99
CA HIS A 81 2.67 -8.46 6.07
C HIS A 81 2.45 -7.00 6.51
N ALA A 82 3.48 -6.15 6.42
CA ALA A 82 3.33 -4.72 6.70
C ALA A 82 2.38 -4.04 5.70
N VAL A 83 2.46 -4.43 4.44
CA VAL A 83 1.54 -3.97 3.39
C VAL A 83 0.14 -4.51 3.62
N TRP A 84 0.02 -5.81 3.93
CA TRP A 84 -1.28 -6.43 4.22
C TRP A 84 -1.97 -5.82 5.44
N ALA A 85 -1.22 -5.50 6.50
CA ALA A 85 -1.77 -4.86 7.69
C ALA A 85 -2.38 -3.48 7.37
N LEU A 86 -1.68 -2.67 6.58
CA LEU A 86 -2.18 -1.38 6.11
C LEU A 86 -3.45 -1.54 5.26
N GLN A 87 -3.44 -2.47 4.29
CA GLN A 87 -4.58 -2.71 3.41
C GLN A 87 -5.78 -3.30 4.16
N ASN A 88 -5.57 -4.27 5.06
CA ASN A 88 -6.63 -4.88 5.84
C ASN A 88 -7.27 -3.87 6.81
N TYR A 89 -6.50 -2.91 7.31
CA TYR A 89 -7.06 -1.80 8.10
C TYR A 89 -7.94 -0.87 7.28
N GLY A 90 -7.72 -0.77 5.97
CA GLY A 90 -8.49 0.06 5.05
C GLY A 90 -7.69 1.13 4.31
N PHE A 91 -6.38 1.24 4.56
CA PHE A 91 -5.56 2.17 3.80
C PHE A 91 -5.45 1.78 2.32
N LYS A 92 -5.70 2.73 1.45
CA LYS A 92 -5.55 2.62 -0.01
C LYS A 92 -4.29 3.35 -0.50
N VAL A 93 -3.87 4.37 0.22
CA VAL A 93 -2.72 5.22 -0.11
C VAL A 93 -1.87 5.48 1.13
N VAL A 94 -0.56 5.47 0.96
CA VAL A 94 0.40 5.99 1.93
C VAL A 94 1.20 7.11 1.27
N ILE A 95 1.22 8.28 1.90
CA ILE A 95 1.98 9.46 1.46
C ILE A 95 3.13 9.69 2.44
N SER A 96 4.32 9.88 1.93
CA SER A 96 5.53 10.20 2.73
C SER A 96 6.53 10.95 1.88
N SER A 97 7.47 11.64 2.50
CA SER A 97 8.57 12.27 1.76
C SER A 97 9.67 11.28 1.34
N ARG A 98 9.76 10.11 1.97
CA ARG A 98 10.69 9.03 1.61
C ARG A 98 10.19 7.68 2.13
N PHE A 99 10.33 6.65 1.32
CA PHE A 99 10.06 5.25 1.67
C PHE A 99 11.33 4.42 1.60
N ALA A 100 11.36 3.33 2.36
CA ALA A 100 12.32 2.26 2.08
C ALA A 100 11.93 1.57 0.76
N ASP A 101 12.93 1.30 -0.09
CA ASP A 101 12.72 0.80 -1.47
C ASP A 101 11.96 -0.52 -1.50
N ILE A 102 12.29 -1.45 -0.61
CA ILE A 102 11.66 -2.77 -0.55
C ILE A 102 10.18 -2.63 -0.14
N PHE A 103 9.89 -1.83 0.89
CA PHE A 103 8.51 -1.58 1.32
C PHE A 103 7.69 -0.95 0.19
N ARG A 104 8.23 0.08 -0.47
CA ARG A 104 7.59 0.74 -1.61
C ARG A 104 7.30 -0.25 -2.74
N GLY A 105 8.29 -1.07 -3.11
CA GLY A 105 8.15 -2.09 -4.14
C GLY A 105 7.06 -3.12 -3.81
N ASN A 106 7.03 -3.65 -2.58
CA ASN A 106 6.02 -4.59 -2.12
C ASN A 106 4.61 -3.95 -2.10
N SER A 107 4.52 -2.69 -1.64
CA SER A 107 3.26 -1.94 -1.61
C SER A 107 2.65 -1.79 -3.01
N LEU A 108 3.42 -1.31 -3.97
CA LEU A 108 2.96 -1.09 -5.34
C LEU A 108 2.60 -2.41 -6.04
N LYS A 109 3.35 -3.49 -5.79
CA LYS A 109 3.03 -4.84 -6.28
C LYS A 109 1.75 -5.40 -5.67
N GLY A 110 1.47 -5.07 -4.42
CA GLY A 110 0.29 -5.50 -3.68
C GLY A 110 -0.95 -4.63 -3.86
N GLY A 111 -0.84 -3.51 -4.61
CA GLY A 111 -1.98 -2.60 -4.85
C GLY A 111 -2.18 -1.52 -3.79
N LEU A 112 -1.22 -1.34 -2.86
CA LEU A 112 -1.18 -0.20 -1.95
C LEU A 112 -0.37 0.93 -2.62
N LEU A 113 -1.03 2.02 -2.99
CA LEU A 113 -0.35 3.13 -3.63
C LEU A 113 0.54 3.89 -2.64
N THR A 114 1.82 4.04 -2.96
CA THR A 114 2.77 4.89 -2.21
C THR A 114 3.08 6.14 -3.02
N VAL A 115 2.89 7.30 -2.42
CA VAL A 115 3.11 8.60 -3.05
C VAL A 115 4.22 9.33 -2.32
N ILE A 116 5.22 9.80 -3.07
CA ILE A 116 6.31 10.63 -2.55
C ILE A 116 5.99 12.08 -2.83
N LEU A 117 5.94 12.91 -1.79
CA LEU A 117 5.82 14.36 -1.85
C LEU A 117 6.98 15.02 -1.09
N PRO A 118 7.35 16.26 -1.41
CA PRO A 118 8.28 17.04 -0.59
C PRO A 118 7.87 17.07 0.88
N GLN A 119 8.85 17.09 1.79
CA GLN A 119 8.57 17.09 3.24
C GLN A 119 7.67 18.26 3.68
N ALA A 120 7.87 19.44 3.08
CA ALA A 120 7.05 20.61 3.38
C ALA A 120 5.56 20.39 3.01
N ASP A 121 5.30 19.68 1.91
CA ASP A 121 3.93 19.37 1.48
C ASP A 121 3.27 18.34 2.41
N VAL A 122 4.05 17.34 2.87
CA VAL A 122 3.60 16.37 3.88
C VAL A 122 3.23 17.09 5.19
N GLU A 123 4.05 18.03 5.64
CA GLU A 123 3.79 18.82 6.86
C GLU A 123 2.56 19.73 6.70
N ALA A 124 2.38 20.33 5.55
CA ALA A 124 1.18 21.12 5.24
C ALA A 124 -0.09 20.24 5.23
N MET A 125 0.00 19.02 4.69
CA MET A 125 -1.10 18.05 4.76
C MET A 125 -1.44 17.65 6.19
N TRP A 126 -0.44 17.40 7.05
CA TRP A 126 -0.69 17.13 8.48
C TRP A 126 -1.45 18.27 9.14
N ALA A 127 -1.00 19.52 8.92
CA ALA A 127 -1.65 20.68 9.49
C ALA A 127 -3.12 20.82 9.01
N ALA A 128 -3.38 20.58 7.73
CA ALA A 128 -4.73 20.61 7.18
C ALA A 128 -5.63 19.53 7.78
N ILE A 129 -5.14 18.27 7.87
CA ILE A 129 -5.88 17.15 8.43
C ILE A 129 -6.18 17.36 9.92
N GLU A 130 -5.22 17.88 10.69
CA GLU A 130 -5.39 18.14 12.13
C GLU A 130 -6.34 19.32 12.39
N SER A 131 -6.34 20.33 11.50
CA SER A 131 -7.29 21.44 11.57
C SER A 131 -8.72 21.02 11.24
N ASP A 132 -8.88 20.13 10.27
CA ASP A 132 -10.16 19.55 9.87
C ASP A 132 -9.99 18.07 9.48
N PRO A 133 -10.27 17.13 10.41
CA PRO A 133 -10.17 15.70 10.14
C PRO A 133 -11.09 15.18 9.02
N SER A 134 -12.09 15.96 8.61
CA SER A 134 -12.97 15.64 7.48
C SER A 134 -12.37 16.01 6.12
N THR A 135 -11.20 16.64 6.10
CA THR A 135 -10.52 17.03 4.87
C THR A 135 -10.38 15.84 3.92
N ALA A 136 -11.04 15.93 2.78
CA ALA A 136 -10.96 14.92 1.72
C ALA A 136 -9.63 15.05 0.98
N ILE A 137 -8.91 13.94 0.88
CA ILE A 137 -7.69 13.82 0.08
C ILE A 137 -8.01 12.96 -1.14
N THR A 138 -7.80 13.52 -2.33
CA THR A 138 -7.97 12.81 -3.58
C THR A 138 -6.61 12.51 -4.20
N VAL A 139 -6.36 11.23 -4.48
CA VAL A 139 -5.17 10.77 -5.19
C VAL A 139 -5.60 10.18 -6.52
N ASP A 140 -5.06 10.71 -7.59
CA ASP A 140 -5.46 10.39 -8.96
C ASP A 140 -4.24 9.93 -9.77
N LEU A 141 -4.27 8.69 -10.27
CA LEU A 141 -3.19 8.11 -11.08
C LEU A 141 -3.23 8.56 -12.55
N GLU A 142 -4.39 9.00 -13.05
CA GLU A 142 -4.48 9.50 -14.43
C GLU A 142 -3.74 10.83 -14.56
N THR A 143 -4.02 11.75 -13.64
CA THR A 143 -3.38 13.08 -13.59
C THR A 143 -2.08 13.10 -12.81
N ARG A 144 -1.78 12.03 -12.03
CA ARG A 144 -0.63 11.94 -11.14
C ARG A 144 -0.60 13.09 -10.12
N THR A 145 -1.74 13.32 -9.47
CA THR A 145 -1.90 14.40 -8.50
C THR A 145 -2.45 13.93 -7.18
N VAL A 146 -2.06 14.62 -6.12
CA VAL A 146 -2.69 14.56 -4.79
C VAL A 146 -3.32 15.91 -4.53
N ALA A 147 -4.62 15.94 -4.25
CA ALA A 147 -5.35 17.17 -3.99
C ALA A 147 -6.09 17.11 -2.64
N TYR A 148 -6.09 18.23 -1.91
CA TYR A 148 -6.88 18.45 -0.70
C TYR A 148 -7.25 19.92 -0.58
N GLY A 149 -8.50 20.22 -0.26
CA GLY A 149 -9.03 21.59 -0.33
C GLY A 149 -8.81 22.20 -1.72
N ALA A 150 -8.18 23.36 -1.76
CA ALA A 150 -7.81 24.07 -3.01
C ALA A 150 -6.37 23.78 -3.49
N ILE A 151 -5.65 22.91 -2.78
CA ILE A 151 -4.24 22.60 -3.03
C ILE A 151 -4.13 21.32 -3.86
N SER A 152 -3.22 21.29 -4.83
CA SER A 152 -2.90 20.11 -5.63
C SER A 152 -1.40 20.01 -5.85
N HIS A 153 -0.83 18.84 -5.58
CA HIS A 153 0.58 18.52 -5.75
C HIS A 153 0.74 17.44 -6.81
N PRO A 154 1.62 17.62 -7.81
CA PRO A 154 1.99 16.54 -8.71
C PRO A 154 2.91 15.54 -8.00
N PHE A 155 2.82 14.26 -8.38
CA PHE A 155 3.75 13.23 -7.96
C PHE A 155 4.25 12.40 -9.13
N THR A 156 5.39 11.72 -8.93
CA THR A 156 5.99 10.86 -9.94
C THR A 156 5.78 9.39 -9.63
N ILE A 157 5.41 8.66 -10.66
CA ILE A 157 5.34 7.19 -10.68
C ILE A 157 5.74 6.73 -12.07
N ASP A 158 6.50 5.64 -12.17
CA ASP A 158 6.87 5.09 -13.47
C ASP A 158 5.65 4.55 -14.22
N ASP A 159 5.67 4.62 -15.56
CA ASP A 159 4.52 4.30 -16.40
C ASP A 159 4.10 2.83 -16.29
N TYR A 160 5.05 1.91 -16.10
CA TYR A 160 4.76 0.49 -15.97
C TYR A 160 4.02 0.18 -14.66
N THR A 161 4.52 0.70 -13.53
CA THR A 161 3.86 0.55 -12.23
C THR A 161 2.47 1.20 -12.23
N ARG A 162 2.35 2.40 -12.81
CA ARG A 162 1.07 3.10 -12.98
C ARG A 162 0.07 2.23 -13.76
N TRP A 163 0.48 1.73 -14.92
CA TRP A 163 -0.35 0.84 -15.74
C TRP A 163 -0.79 -0.40 -14.97
N ARG A 164 0.11 -1.07 -14.25
CA ARG A 164 -0.22 -2.24 -13.42
C ARG A 164 -1.30 -1.94 -12.39
N LEU A 165 -1.16 -0.84 -11.65
CA LEU A 165 -2.13 -0.40 -10.64
C LEU A 165 -3.49 -0.08 -11.28
N MET A 166 -3.51 0.63 -12.39
CA MET A 166 -4.74 1.00 -13.08
C MET A 166 -5.47 -0.22 -13.67
N GLU A 167 -4.74 -1.23 -14.13
CA GLU A 167 -5.29 -2.48 -14.63
C GLU A 167 -5.58 -3.54 -13.54
N GLY A 168 -5.12 -3.31 -12.30
CA GLY A 168 -5.26 -4.28 -11.21
C GLY A 168 -4.44 -5.54 -11.42
N LEU A 169 -3.20 -5.41 -11.92
CA LEU A 169 -2.34 -6.54 -12.31
C LEU A 169 -1.25 -6.77 -11.28
N ASP A 170 -1.38 -7.84 -10.52
CA ASP A 170 -0.29 -8.44 -9.73
C ASP A 170 0.63 -9.30 -10.64
N ASP A 171 1.69 -9.87 -10.08
CA ASP A 171 2.64 -10.68 -10.84
C ASP A 171 2.00 -11.95 -11.42
N ILE A 172 0.98 -12.51 -10.74
CA ILE A 172 0.20 -13.65 -11.23
C ILE A 172 -0.70 -13.21 -12.39
N GLY A 173 -1.41 -12.09 -12.24
CA GLY A 173 -2.26 -11.53 -13.29
C GLY A 173 -1.49 -11.20 -14.56
N LEU A 174 -0.25 -10.72 -14.44
CA LEU A 174 0.65 -10.51 -15.58
C LEU A 174 0.99 -11.81 -16.29
N THR A 175 1.32 -12.87 -15.54
CA THR A 175 1.63 -14.20 -16.09
C THR A 175 0.41 -14.78 -16.79
N LEU A 176 -0.78 -14.67 -16.21
CA LEU A 176 -2.03 -15.17 -16.78
C LEU A 176 -2.44 -14.47 -18.08
N LYS A 177 -1.96 -13.27 -18.35
CA LYS A 177 -2.13 -12.63 -19.67
C LYS A 177 -1.40 -13.38 -20.81
N GLN A 178 -0.49 -14.30 -20.50
CA GLN A 178 0.26 -15.10 -21.44
C GLN A 178 -0.24 -16.57 -21.51
N THR A 179 -1.48 -16.83 -21.08
CA THR A 179 -2.03 -18.19 -20.97
C THR A 179 -1.88 -18.97 -22.27
N ASP A 180 -2.22 -18.38 -23.42
CA ASP A 180 -2.10 -19.05 -24.74
C ASP A 180 -0.65 -19.47 -25.04
N SER A 181 0.32 -18.65 -24.68
CA SER A 181 1.75 -18.95 -24.85
C SER A 181 2.21 -20.04 -23.89
N ILE A 182 1.68 -20.07 -22.68
CA ILE A 182 1.96 -21.09 -21.65
C ILE A 182 1.38 -22.42 -22.14
N ASP A 183 0.14 -22.45 -22.57
CA ASP A 183 -0.55 -23.65 -23.08
C ASP A 183 0.17 -24.22 -24.31
N ALA A 184 0.59 -23.34 -25.25
CA ALA A 184 1.37 -23.74 -26.41
C ALA A 184 2.74 -24.34 -26.04
N PHE A 185 3.38 -23.83 -24.99
CA PHE A 185 4.63 -24.37 -24.45
C PHE A 185 4.38 -25.72 -23.78
N GLU A 186 3.38 -25.83 -22.93
CA GLU A 186 3.05 -27.06 -22.21
C GLU A 186 2.63 -28.18 -23.17
N GLY A 187 1.85 -27.86 -24.20
CA GLY A 187 1.46 -28.82 -25.23
C GLY A 187 2.62 -29.39 -26.08
N LYS A 188 3.74 -28.67 -26.15
CA LYS A 188 4.97 -29.14 -26.82
C LYS A 188 5.94 -29.84 -25.89
N ARG A 189 5.66 -29.87 -24.59
CA ARG A 189 6.56 -30.42 -23.58
C ARG A 189 6.68 -31.92 -23.72
N PRO A 190 7.89 -32.51 -23.81
CA PRO A 190 8.07 -33.95 -23.93
C PRO A 190 7.44 -34.71 -22.74
N SER A 191 6.78 -35.82 -23.01
CA SER A 191 6.06 -36.64 -22.02
C SER A 191 6.94 -37.23 -20.90
N TYR A 192 8.24 -37.34 -21.14
CA TYR A 192 9.21 -37.82 -20.14
C TYR A 192 9.59 -36.76 -19.08
N LYS A 193 9.22 -35.50 -19.27
CA LYS A 193 9.42 -34.45 -18.27
C LYS A 193 8.26 -34.44 -17.26
N PRO A 194 8.55 -34.23 -15.96
CA PRO A 194 7.48 -34.19 -14.94
C PRO A 194 6.41 -33.16 -15.30
N ALA A 195 5.16 -33.47 -15.06
CA ALA A 195 4.08 -32.48 -15.10
C ALA A 195 4.31 -31.39 -14.05
N THR A 196 4.00 -30.15 -14.39
CA THR A 196 4.20 -29.01 -13.49
C THR A 196 3.21 -28.98 -12.33
N LEU A 197 2.08 -29.66 -12.47
CA LEU A 197 1.09 -29.81 -11.40
C LEU A 197 0.94 -31.30 -11.03
N PRO A 198 0.81 -31.65 -9.72
CA PRO A 198 0.44 -32.99 -9.34
C PRO A 198 -0.94 -33.28 -9.91
N ILE A 199 -1.07 -34.44 -10.58
CA ILE A 199 -2.36 -34.99 -10.99
C ILE A 199 -3.15 -35.25 -9.69
N ARG A 200 -4.25 -34.54 -9.50
CA ARG A 200 -5.18 -34.78 -8.38
C ARG A 200 -6.10 -35.94 -8.70
#